data_b80d023b43e8761d7c8c3b7835d4832d
#
_entry.id   b80d023b43e8761d7c8c3b7835d4832d
#
_cell.length_a   1.000
_cell.length_b   1.000
_cell.length_c   1.000
_cell.angle_alpha   90.00
_cell.angle_beta   90.00
_cell.angle_gamma   90.00
#
_symmetry.space_group_name_H-M   'P 1'
#
loop_
_entity.id
_entity.type
_entity.pdbx_description
1 polymer ?
#
loop_
_entity_poly.entity_id
_entity_poly.type
_entity_poly.pdbx_seq_one_letter_code
_entity_poly.pdbx_strand_id
1 'polypeptide(L)'
;AMNVEKPTFAAYMAQLSQVSGVKVTDFASLKEALKNRMAFFTSMGCCVSDHALEYVMYVPADEAEIDAILAKGLKGEAITKEEELKFKTAFMVFVGKEYCKLDWAMQLHYGCKRDNNAYMFDKLGADTGYDCINNYAPSAQMADFLNALSATNDIPKTIIYSLNPNDNASIGTIIGCFQEKFPGKIQQGSAWWFNDHKTGMTKQLTSLANLGCLSNFVGMLTDSRS
;
A
#
# COMPACT_ATOMS: atom_id res chain seq x y z
N ALA A 1 4.26 3.92 9.46
CA ALA A 1 3.57 5.16 9.85
C ALA A 1 2.04 5.06 9.73
N MET A 2 1.52 4.21 8.86
CA MET A 2 0.06 4.15 8.60
C MET A 2 -0.75 3.30 9.60
N ASN A 3 -0.11 2.49 10.44
CA ASN A 3 -0.81 1.54 11.32
C ASN A 3 -1.17 2.20 12.67
N VAL A 4 -2.06 3.17 12.62
CA VAL A 4 -2.51 3.99 13.77
C VAL A 4 -3.15 3.14 14.88
N GLU A 5 -3.68 1.97 14.52
CA GLU A 5 -4.33 1.01 15.41
C GLU A 5 -3.34 0.15 16.24
N LYS A 6 -2.07 0.16 15.88
CA LYS A 6 -1.08 -0.71 16.53
C LYS A 6 -0.59 -0.13 17.85
N PRO A 7 -0.40 -0.94 18.90
CA PRO A 7 0.14 -0.47 20.20
C PRO A 7 1.51 0.21 20.08
N THR A 8 2.27 -0.12 19.05
CA THR A 8 3.61 0.45 18.77
C THR A 8 3.57 1.79 18.06
N PHE A 9 2.39 2.29 17.66
CA PHE A 9 2.27 3.49 16.84
C PHE A 9 2.89 4.74 17.48
N ALA A 10 2.58 5.01 18.75
CA ALA A 10 3.12 6.18 19.46
C ALA A 10 4.66 6.15 19.54
N ALA A 11 5.23 4.98 19.84
CA ALA A 11 6.69 4.80 19.88
C ALA A 11 7.32 5.03 18.50
N TYR A 12 6.69 4.53 17.43
CA TYR A 12 7.14 4.76 16.06
C TYR A 12 7.08 6.25 15.69
N MET A 13 6.02 6.98 16.08
CA MET A 13 5.91 8.42 15.83
C MET A 13 6.98 9.22 16.57
N ALA A 14 7.36 8.79 17.77
CA ALA A 14 8.49 9.38 18.51
C ALA A 14 9.82 9.19 17.77
N GLN A 15 10.09 8.00 17.25
CA GLN A 15 11.28 7.73 16.42
C GLN A 15 11.27 8.54 15.12
N LEU A 16 10.12 8.59 14.43
CA LEU A 16 9.97 9.38 13.22
C LEU A 16 10.23 10.86 13.49
N SER A 17 9.71 11.38 14.59
CA SER A 17 9.96 12.78 14.99
C SER A 17 11.45 13.05 15.20
N GLN A 18 12.16 12.13 15.85
CA GLN A 18 13.59 12.26 16.09
C GLN A 18 14.40 12.27 14.80
N VAL A 19 14.14 11.30 13.88
CA VAL A 19 14.94 11.14 12.66
C VAL A 19 14.57 12.11 11.55
N SER A 20 13.39 12.70 11.61
CA SER A 20 12.93 13.73 10.65
C SER A 20 13.24 15.15 11.09
N GLY A 21 13.50 15.36 12.38
CA GLY A 21 13.62 16.70 12.98
C GLY A 21 12.29 17.44 13.13
N VAL A 22 11.16 16.78 12.91
CA VAL A 22 9.81 17.34 13.00
C VAL A 22 9.02 16.62 14.10
N LYS A 23 8.57 17.35 15.12
CA LYS A 23 7.71 16.77 16.16
C LYS A 23 6.31 16.48 15.59
N VAL A 24 5.93 15.21 15.52
CA VAL A 24 4.61 14.80 15.04
C VAL A 24 3.56 15.02 16.13
N THR A 25 2.61 15.92 15.88
CA THR A 25 1.50 16.27 16.79
C THR A 25 0.13 16.23 16.10
N ASP A 26 0.10 16.37 14.78
CA ASP A 26 -1.06 16.43 13.91
C ASP A 26 -0.70 15.88 12.53
N PHE A 27 -1.68 15.75 11.65
CA PHE A 27 -1.45 15.16 10.33
C PHE A 27 -0.57 16.05 9.42
N ALA A 28 -0.59 17.36 9.62
CA ALA A 28 0.27 18.28 8.89
C ALA A 28 1.75 18.07 9.23
N SER A 29 2.09 17.97 10.52
CA SER A 29 3.45 17.66 10.97
C SER A 29 3.89 16.23 10.62
N LEU A 30 2.97 15.26 10.61
CA LEU A 30 3.26 13.92 10.10
C LEU A 30 3.63 13.95 8.60
N LYS A 31 2.87 14.68 7.79
CA LYS A 31 3.17 14.89 6.37
C LYS A 31 4.56 15.51 6.17
N GLU A 32 4.92 16.50 6.95
CA GLU A 32 6.25 17.13 6.88
C GLU A 32 7.37 16.19 7.30
N ALA A 33 7.21 15.46 8.40
CA ALA A 33 8.17 14.46 8.85
C ALA A 33 8.43 13.39 7.77
N LEU A 34 7.37 12.92 7.11
CA LEU A 34 7.49 11.95 6.02
C LEU A 34 8.19 12.54 4.79
N LYS A 35 7.89 13.78 4.40
CA LYS A 35 8.60 14.47 3.30
C LYS A 35 10.10 14.56 3.57
N ASN A 36 10.50 14.91 4.79
CA ASN A 36 11.90 14.97 5.16
C ASN A 36 12.58 13.60 5.04
N ARG A 37 11.88 12.53 5.42
CA ARG A 37 12.41 11.15 5.25
C ARG A 37 12.47 10.73 3.78
N MET A 38 11.46 11.05 2.98
CA MET A 38 11.47 10.79 1.54
C MET A 38 12.61 11.55 0.85
N ALA A 39 12.85 12.81 1.19
CA ALA A 39 13.96 13.60 0.65
C ALA A 39 15.32 12.94 1.00
N PHE A 40 15.49 12.47 2.24
CA PHE A 40 16.68 11.70 2.63
C PHE A 40 16.83 10.43 1.80
N PHE A 41 15.77 9.62 1.66
CA PHE A 41 15.83 8.39 0.88
C PHE A 41 16.10 8.66 -0.61
N THR A 42 15.52 9.72 -1.17
CA THR A 42 15.82 10.16 -2.55
C THR A 42 17.30 10.49 -2.71
N SER A 43 17.90 11.21 -1.74
CA SER A 43 19.35 11.52 -1.78
C SER A 43 20.25 10.29 -1.72
N MET A 44 19.72 9.15 -1.21
CA MET A 44 20.39 7.86 -1.18
C MET A 44 20.09 6.97 -2.40
N GLY A 45 19.37 7.50 -3.40
CA GLY A 45 19.04 6.79 -4.63
C GLY A 45 17.74 5.99 -4.58
N CYS A 46 16.90 6.16 -3.57
CA CYS A 46 15.59 5.50 -3.52
C CYS A 46 14.69 6.05 -4.63
N CYS A 47 14.02 5.15 -5.35
CA CYS A 47 13.10 5.45 -6.45
C CYS A 47 11.81 4.60 -6.42
N VAL A 48 11.62 3.82 -5.36
CA VAL A 48 10.47 2.93 -5.21
C VAL A 48 10.02 2.87 -3.76
N SER A 49 8.71 2.74 -3.56
CA SER A 49 8.07 2.47 -2.27
C SER A 49 7.30 1.16 -2.34
N ASP A 50 7.08 0.55 -1.19
CA ASP A 50 6.29 -0.68 -1.07
C ASP A 50 5.36 -0.61 0.15
N HIS A 51 4.12 -1.04 -0.05
CA HIS A 51 3.09 -1.03 0.99
C HIS A 51 2.39 -2.40 1.04
N ALA A 52 2.44 -3.03 2.22
CA ALA A 52 1.66 -4.22 2.51
C ALA A 52 0.31 -3.80 3.12
N LEU A 53 -0.77 -4.13 2.43
CA LEU A 53 -2.14 -3.76 2.77
C LEU A 53 -3.00 -5.03 2.93
N GLU A 54 -4.05 -4.96 3.74
CA GLU A 54 -5.07 -6.01 3.74
C GLU A 54 -5.81 -6.03 2.39
N TYR A 55 -6.17 -4.86 1.89
CA TYR A 55 -6.69 -4.55 0.56
C TYR A 55 -6.43 -3.07 0.26
N VAL A 56 -6.60 -2.61 -0.97
CA VAL A 56 -6.47 -1.19 -1.32
C VAL A 56 -7.74 -0.48 -0.89
N MET A 57 -7.70 0.16 0.28
CA MET A 57 -8.85 0.82 0.90
C MET A 57 -9.04 2.25 0.39
N TYR A 58 -10.29 2.72 0.41
CA TYR A 58 -10.64 4.12 0.22
C TYR A 58 -11.87 4.49 1.04
N VAL A 59 -11.63 5.16 2.17
CA VAL A 59 -12.66 5.72 3.06
C VAL A 59 -12.24 7.15 3.37
N PRO A 60 -12.72 8.14 2.61
CA PRO A 60 -12.30 9.54 2.77
C PRO A 60 -12.83 10.13 4.08
N ALA A 61 -12.06 11.08 4.64
CA ALA A 61 -12.43 11.86 5.80
C ALA A 61 -11.83 13.27 5.68
N ASP A 62 -12.36 14.22 6.43
CA ASP A 62 -11.79 15.56 6.48
C ASP A 62 -10.53 15.62 7.36
N GLU A 63 -9.79 16.72 7.26
CA GLU A 63 -8.51 16.87 7.97
C GLU A 63 -8.70 16.91 9.50
N ALA A 64 -9.79 17.50 10.00
CA ALA A 64 -10.07 17.56 11.43
C ALA A 64 -10.36 16.16 12.02
N GLU A 65 -11.05 15.32 11.27
CA GLU A 65 -11.31 13.93 11.65
C GLU A 65 -10.01 13.11 11.66
N ILE A 66 -9.14 13.30 10.67
CA ILE A 66 -7.83 12.62 10.61
C ILE A 66 -6.93 13.07 11.78
N ASP A 67 -6.93 14.34 12.13
CA ASP A 67 -6.19 14.86 13.29
C ASP A 67 -6.69 14.25 14.60
N ALA A 68 -8.01 14.13 14.76
CA ALA A 68 -8.60 13.49 15.93
C ALA A 68 -8.20 12.01 16.05
N ILE A 69 -8.19 11.27 14.94
CA ILE A 69 -7.75 9.86 14.89
C ILE A 69 -6.25 9.75 15.24
N LEU A 70 -5.42 10.61 14.65
CA LEU A 70 -3.99 10.64 14.95
C LEU A 70 -3.73 10.95 16.44
N ALA A 71 -4.47 11.90 17.02
CA ALA A 71 -4.35 12.24 18.43
C ALA A 71 -4.68 11.05 19.37
N LYS A 72 -5.70 10.24 19.03
CA LYS A 72 -5.99 8.98 19.73
C LYS A 72 -4.82 8.00 19.63
N GLY A 73 -4.30 7.77 18.41
CA GLY A 73 -3.18 6.87 18.19
C GLY A 73 -1.91 7.28 18.95
N LEU A 74 -1.61 8.58 19.02
CA LEU A 74 -0.48 9.12 19.79
C LEU A 74 -0.62 8.92 21.30
N LYS A 75 -1.85 8.85 21.81
CA LYS A 75 -2.15 8.55 23.23
C LYS A 75 -2.26 7.06 23.53
N GLY A 76 -2.25 6.20 22.50
CA GLY A 76 -2.49 4.77 22.65
C GLY A 76 -3.96 4.42 22.98
N GLU A 77 -4.89 5.30 22.63
CA GLU A 77 -6.32 5.05 22.75
C GLU A 77 -6.81 4.06 21.69
N ALA A 78 -7.93 3.40 21.95
CA ALA A 78 -8.52 2.44 21.02
C ALA A 78 -8.97 3.14 19.72
N ILE A 79 -8.59 2.55 18.57
CA ILE A 79 -8.97 2.98 17.23
C ILE A 79 -9.99 2.00 16.66
N THR A 80 -11.13 2.50 16.19
CA THR A 80 -12.13 1.67 15.53
C THR A 80 -11.67 1.28 14.12
N LYS A 81 -12.27 0.24 13.53
CA LYS A 81 -11.92 -0.17 12.14
C LYS A 81 -12.22 0.93 11.12
N GLU A 82 -13.25 1.71 11.32
CA GLU A 82 -13.58 2.85 10.46
C GLU A 82 -12.52 3.95 10.56
N GLU A 83 -12.11 4.32 11.76
CA GLU A 83 -11.03 5.30 12.00
C GLU A 83 -9.71 4.83 11.39
N GLU A 84 -9.37 3.54 11.55
CA GLU A 84 -8.20 2.94 10.92
C GLU A 84 -8.22 3.13 9.40
N LEU A 85 -9.34 2.81 8.75
CA LEU A 85 -9.49 2.90 7.29
C LEU A 85 -9.41 4.35 6.80
N LYS A 86 -10.04 5.30 7.52
CA LYS A 86 -9.97 6.73 7.23
C LYS A 86 -8.52 7.23 7.29
N PHE A 87 -7.82 6.92 8.38
CA PHE A 87 -6.44 7.33 8.55
C PHE A 87 -5.52 6.73 7.48
N LYS A 88 -5.62 5.42 7.22
CA LYS A 88 -4.85 4.74 6.18
C LYS A 88 -5.14 5.31 4.79
N THR A 89 -6.39 5.65 4.49
CA THR A 89 -6.75 6.30 3.22
C THR A 89 -6.06 7.65 3.08
N ALA A 90 -6.19 8.53 4.08
CA ALA A 90 -5.56 9.85 4.05
C ALA A 90 -4.03 9.74 3.92
N PHE A 91 -3.43 8.81 4.66
CA PHE A 91 -2.00 8.51 4.58
C PHE A 91 -1.59 8.07 3.18
N MET A 92 -2.26 7.06 2.61
CA MET A 92 -1.91 6.50 1.29
C MET A 92 -2.12 7.49 0.15
N VAL A 93 -3.19 8.29 0.19
CA VAL A 93 -3.41 9.37 -0.79
C VAL A 93 -2.29 10.42 -0.70
N PHE A 94 -1.90 10.82 0.51
CA PHE A 94 -0.81 11.77 0.70
C PHE A 94 0.53 11.23 0.17
N VAL A 95 0.94 10.03 0.58
CA VAL A 95 2.24 9.48 0.13
C VAL A 95 2.25 9.19 -1.37
N GLY A 96 1.12 8.74 -1.95
CA GLY A 96 0.99 8.53 -3.38
C GLY A 96 1.25 9.81 -4.18
N LYS A 97 0.68 10.94 -3.74
CA LYS A 97 0.93 12.25 -4.36
C LYS A 97 2.41 12.69 -4.22
N GLU A 98 3.02 12.44 -3.07
CA GLU A 98 4.45 12.75 -2.89
C GLU A 98 5.34 11.84 -3.75
N TYR A 99 5.02 10.55 -3.91
CA TYR A 99 5.75 9.66 -4.81
C TYR A 99 5.67 10.13 -6.27
N CYS A 100 4.52 10.63 -6.71
CA CYS A 100 4.38 11.23 -8.03
C CYS A 100 5.35 12.41 -8.24
N LYS A 101 5.45 13.32 -7.25
CA LYS A 101 6.37 14.47 -7.29
C LYS A 101 7.84 14.07 -7.30
N LEU A 102 8.17 12.97 -6.62
CA LEU A 102 9.54 12.45 -6.52
C LEU A 102 9.92 11.51 -7.68
N ASP A 103 8.99 11.24 -8.60
CA ASP A 103 9.11 10.24 -9.67
C ASP A 103 9.39 8.81 -9.15
N TRP A 104 8.93 8.49 -7.94
CA TRP A 104 9.02 7.15 -7.38
C TRP A 104 7.93 6.24 -7.92
N ALA A 105 8.22 4.96 -8.02
CA ALA A 105 7.21 3.94 -8.23
C ALA A 105 6.57 3.54 -6.91
N MET A 106 5.25 3.42 -6.88
CA MET A 106 4.48 2.93 -5.74
C MET A 106 4.11 1.46 -5.96
N GLN A 107 4.54 0.58 -5.07
CA GLN A 107 4.13 -0.82 -5.06
C GLN A 107 3.08 -1.04 -3.97
N LEU A 108 2.00 -1.73 -4.34
CA LEU A 108 0.90 -2.09 -3.46
C LEU A 108 0.77 -3.61 -3.43
N HIS A 109 1.12 -4.23 -2.31
CA HIS A 109 0.94 -5.65 -2.05
C HIS A 109 -0.28 -5.85 -1.16
N TYR A 110 -1.25 -6.66 -1.58
CA TYR A 110 -2.46 -6.91 -0.79
C TYR A 110 -2.99 -8.35 -0.93
N GLY A 111 -4.04 -8.67 -0.17
CA GLY A 111 -4.74 -9.93 -0.28
C GLY A 111 -4.20 -11.03 0.63
N CYS A 112 -3.42 -10.68 1.66
CA CYS A 112 -2.95 -11.60 2.68
C CYS A 112 -3.79 -11.46 3.97
N LYS A 113 -4.28 -12.57 4.49
CA LYS A 113 -4.75 -12.66 5.86
C LYS A 113 -3.64 -13.23 6.72
N ARG A 114 -3.14 -12.42 7.64
CA ARG A 114 -1.98 -12.72 8.47
C ARG A 114 -2.35 -13.47 9.75
N ASP A 115 -1.37 -14.26 10.23
CA ASP A 115 -1.36 -14.82 11.59
C ASP A 115 -2.63 -15.61 11.96
N ASN A 116 -3.09 -16.49 11.04
CA ASN A 116 -4.38 -17.19 11.19
C ASN A 116 -4.43 -18.22 12.34
N ASN A 117 -3.29 -18.63 12.86
CA ASN A 117 -3.18 -19.59 13.96
C ASN A 117 -2.68 -18.87 15.22
N ALA A 118 -3.61 -18.43 16.07
CA ALA A 118 -3.30 -17.69 17.30
C ALA A 118 -2.36 -18.47 18.24
N TYR A 119 -2.56 -19.77 18.37
CA TYR A 119 -1.70 -20.62 19.21
C TYR A 119 -0.24 -20.64 18.73
N MET A 120 -0.03 -20.66 17.42
CA MET A 120 1.32 -20.64 16.87
C MET A 120 1.91 -19.23 16.87
N PHE A 121 1.07 -18.21 16.69
CA PHE A 121 1.49 -16.81 16.84
C PHE A 121 2.02 -16.51 18.24
N ASP A 122 1.32 -16.98 19.28
CA ASP A 122 1.78 -16.83 20.67
C ASP A 122 3.12 -17.53 20.94
N LYS A 123 3.39 -18.63 20.22
CA LYS A 123 4.65 -19.38 20.36
C LYS A 123 5.82 -18.84 19.54
N LEU A 124 5.57 -18.42 18.30
CA LEU A 124 6.61 -18.17 17.31
C LEU A 124 6.63 -16.72 16.82
N GLY A 125 5.58 -15.95 17.06
CA GLY A 125 5.44 -14.59 16.57
C GLY A 125 4.95 -14.53 15.12
N ALA A 126 5.01 -13.33 14.54
CA ALA A 126 4.59 -13.03 13.18
C ALA A 126 5.53 -13.64 12.13
N ASP A 127 5.06 -13.73 10.88
CA ASP A 127 5.84 -14.15 9.70
C ASP A 127 6.44 -15.58 9.80
N THR A 128 5.75 -16.49 10.49
CA THR A 128 6.22 -17.86 10.74
C THR A 128 5.45 -18.94 9.95
N GLY A 129 4.76 -18.54 8.86
CA GLY A 129 4.15 -19.49 7.91
C GLY A 129 2.66 -19.74 8.13
N TYR A 130 1.97 -18.97 8.95
CA TYR A 130 0.54 -19.14 9.27
C TYR A 130 -0.36 -18.09 8.60
N ASP A 131 0.03 -17.63 7.43
CA ASP A 131 -0.72 -16.69 6.59
C ASP A 131 -1.50 -17.43 5.50
N CYS A 132 -2.55 -16.81 4.97
CA CYS A 132 -3.30 -17.37 3.84
C CYS A 132 -3.82 -16.29 2.88
N ILE A 133 -4.29 -16.73 1.71
CA ILE A 133 -4.96 -15.87 0.73
C ILE A 133 -6.27 -15.33 1.35
N ASN A 134 -6.49 -14.01 1.19
CA ASN A 134 -7.71 -13.33 1.56
C ASN A 134 -8.57 -13.08 0.30
N ASN A 135 -9.89 -13.34 0.41
CA ASN A 135 -10.85 -13.07 -0.66
C ASN A 135 -11.50 -11.68 -0.56
N TYR A 136 -11.23 -10.92 0.49
CA TYR A 136 -11.79 -9.59 0.63
C TYR A 136 -10.93 -8.57 -0.13
N ALA A 137 -11.40 -8.18 -1.30
CA ALA A 137 -10.74 -7.18 -2.14
C ALA A 137 -11.79 -6.33 -2.86
N PRO A 138 -12.35 -5.29 -2.19
CA PRO A 138 -13.36 -4.42 -2.80
C PRO A 138 -12.74 -3.60 -3.93
N SER A 139 -12.91 -4.06 -5.15
CA SER A 139 -12.36 -3.43 -6.37
C SER A 139 -12.82 -1.99 -6.57
N ALA A 140 -14.04 -1.64 -6.12
CA ALA A 140 -14.55 -0.27 -6.13
C ALA A 140 -13.65 0.68 -5.31
N GLN A 141 -13.24 0.28 -4.11
CA GLN A 141 -12.37 1.12 -3.29
C GLN A 141 -10.98 1.31 -3.91
N MET A 142 -10.43 0.29 -4.59
CA MET A 142 -9.18 0.44 -5.34
C MET A 142 -9.33 1.45 -6.49
N ALA A 143 -10.43 1.40 -7.22
CA ALA A 143 -10.71 2.36 -8.28
C ALA A 143 -10.87 3.79 -7.72
N ASP A 144 -11.58 3.94 -6.60
CA ASP A 144 -11.75 5.23 -5.93
C ASP A 144 -10.43 5.80 -5.40
N PHE A 145 -9.55 4.95 -4.86
CA PHE A 145 -8.21 5.34 -4.44
C PHE A 145 -7.37 5.87 -5.62
N LEU A 146 -7.33 5.14 -6.72
CA LEU A 146 -6.61 5.58 -7.93
C LEU A 146 -7.22 6.85 -8.51
N ASN A 147 -8.57 6.96 -8.48
CA ASN A 147 -9.27 8.16 -8.93
C ASN A 147 -8.93 9.39 -8.06
N ALA A 148 -8.77 9.23 -6.75
CA ALA A 148 -8.39 10.34 -5.85
C ALA A 148 -6.96 10.88 -6.16
N LEU A 149 -6.08 10.05 -6.67
CA LEU A 149 -4.76 10.46 -7.15
C LEU A 149 -4.83 11.06 -8.55
N SER A 150 -5.59 10.44 -9.46
CA SER A 150 -5.74 10.89 -10.85
C SER A 150 -6.48 12.22 -10.96
N ALA A 151 -7.49 12.48 -10.11
CA ALA A 151 -8.26 13.71 -10.11
C ALA A 151 -7.42 15.00 -9.92
N THR A 152 -6.26 14.89 -9.31
CA THR A 152 -5.30 15.98 -9.14
C THR A 152 -4.06 15.84 -10.04
N ASN A 153 -4.07 14.89 -10.98
CA ASN A 153 -2.95 14.54 -11.86
C ASN A 153 -1.67 14.14 -11.08
N ASP A 154 -1.85 13.55 -9.91
CA ASP A 154 -0.76 13.15 -9.00
C ASP A 154 -0.61 11.63 -8.87
N ILE A 155 -1.12 10.85 -9.85
CA ILE A 155 -0.97 9.40 -9.83
C ILE A 155 0.48 9.00 -10.15
N PRO A 156 1.19 8.29 -9.24
CA PRO A 156 2.56 7.84 -9.51
C PRO A 156 2.61 6.64 -10.45
N LYS A 157 3.80 6.26 -10.92
CA LYS A 157 4.03 4.91 -11.45
C LYS A 157 3.60 3.91 -10.40
N THR A 158 2.68 3.01 -10.73
CA THR A 158 2.08 2.13 -9.71
C THR A 158 2.10 0.68 -10.17
N ILE A 159 2.50 -0.22 -9.27
CA ILE A 159 2.47 -1.66 -9.49
C ILE A 159 1.59 -2.30 -8.40
N ILE A 160 0.59 -3.06 -8.82
CA ILE A 160 -0.39 -3.67 -7.91
C ILE A 160 -0.21 -5.19 -7.91
N TYR A 161 0.07 -5.74 -6.74
CA TYR A 161 0.23 -7.18 -6.51
C TYR A 161 -0.91 -7.69 -5.64
N SER A 162 -1.65 -8.68 -6.11
CA SER A 162 -2.59 -9.42 -5.27
C SER A 162 -2.06 -10.80 -4.96
N LEU A 163 -2.26 -11.23 -3.71
CA LEU A 163 -2.02 -12.61 -3.33
C LEU A 163 -3.12 -13.54 -3.82
N ASN A 164 -4.30 -13.00 -4.15
CA ASN A 164 -5.43 -13.77 -4.66
C ASN A 164 -5.43 -13.75 -6.19
N PRO A 165 -5.20 -14.90 -6.86
CA PRO A 165 -5.17 -14.97 -8.32
C PRO A 165 -6.53 -14.68 -8.99
N ASN A 166 -7.63 -14.71 -8.23
CA ASN A 166 -8.95 -14.34 -8.75
C ASN A 166 -9.09 -12.82 -8.99
N ASP A 167 -8.21 -12.01 -8.41
CA ASP A 167 -8.23 -10.55 -8.60
C ASP A 167 -7.56 -10.11 -9.90
N ASN A 168 -6.84 -10.98 -10.60
CA ASN A 168 -6.05 -10.63 -11.78
C ASN A 168 -6.85 -9.83 -12.81
N ALA A 169 -8.04 -10.29 -13.18
CA ALA A 169 -8.88 -9.61 -14.16
C ALA A 169 -9.45 -8.28 -13.62
N SER A 170 -9.83 -8.22 -12.35
CA SER A 170 -10.29 -6.99 -11.70
C SER A 170 -9.19 -5.93 -11.70
N ILE A 171 -7.97 -6.29 -11.31
CA ILE A 171 -6.81 -5.39 -11.36
C ILE A 171 -6.59 -4.90 -12.79
N GLY A 172 -6.53 -5.82 -13.78
CA GLY A 172 -6.27 -5.47 -15.18
C GLY A 172 -7.29 -4.48 -15.74
N THR A 173 -8.57 -4.64 -15.41
CA THR A 173 -9.63 -3.71 -15.87
C THR A 173 -9.59 -2.37 -15.13
N ILE A 174 -9.32 -2.35 -13.84
CA ILE A 174 -9.22 -1.11 -13.05
C ILE A 174 -8.04 -0.27 -13.54
N ILE A 175 -6.85 -0.84 -13.65
CA ILE A 175 -5.66 -0.08 -14.08
C ILE A 175 -5.80 0.45 -15.51
N GLY A 176 -6.57 -0.23 -16.36
CA GLY A 176 -6.90 0.24 -17.71
C GLY A 176 -7.65 1.59 -17.71
N CYS A 177 -8.38 1.92 -16.65
CA CYS A 177 -9.08 3.20 -16.51
C CYS A 177 -8.15 4.39 -16.21
N PHE A 178 -6.92 4.15 -15.77
CA PHE A 178 -6.00 5.17 -15.27
C PHE A 178 -4.68 5.27 -16.05
N GLN A 179 -4.61 4.69 -17.25
CA GLN A 179 -3.46 4.85 -18.15
C GLN A 179 -3.42 6.29 -18.68
N GLU A 180 -2.23 6.91 -18.60
CA GLU A 180 -2.08 8.31 -18.99
C GLU A 180 -0.99 8.48 -20.07
N LYS A 181 0.13 9.12 -19.69
CA LYS A 181 1.16 9.61 -20.62
C LYS A 181 1.93 8.51 -21.37
N PHE A 182 2.07 7.34 -20.77
CA PHE A 182 2.79 6.22 -21.36
C PHE A 182 2.20 4.88 -20.94
N PRO A 183 2.21 3.87 -21.83
CA PRO A 183 1.70 2.54 -21.50
C PRO A 183 2.48 1.90 -20.37
N GLY A 184 1.76 1.25 -19.44
CA GLY A 184 2.37 0.58 -18.30
C GLY A 184 2.75 1.48 -17.13
N LYS A 185 2.32 2.76 -17.13
CA LYS A 185 2.48 3.64 -15.97
C LYS A 185 1.86 3.03 -14.71
N ILE A 186 0.70 2.41 -14.86
CA ILE A 186 0.07 1.59 -13.83
C ILE A 186 -0.02 0.18 -14.39
N GLN A 187 0.48 -0.80 -13.66
CA GLN A 187 0.51 -2.18 -14.11
C GLN A 187 0.24 -3.18 -13.00
N GLN A 188 -0.26 -4.33 -13.40
CA GLN A 188 -0.33 -5.49 -12.53
C GLN A 188 1.09 -6.04 -12.33
N GLY A 189 1.45 -6.30 -11.09
CA GLY A 189 2.71 -6.95 -10.74
C GLY A 189 2.72 -8.44 -11.07
N SER A 190 3.88 -9.07 -10.89
CA SER A 190 4.06 -10.50 -11.07
C SER A 190 3.19 -11.32 -10.11
N ALA A 191 3.00 -12.59 -10.43
CA ALA A 191 2.52 -13.56 -9.46
C ALA A 191 3.44 -13.54 -8.23
N TRP A 192 2.84 -13.49 -7.04
CA TRP A 192 3.56 -13.20 -5.82
C TRP A 192 3.27 -14.25 -4.75
N TRP A 193 4.27 -14.63 -3.98
CA TRP A 193 4.25 -15.51 -2.81
C TRP A 193 3.52 -16.84 -3.08
N PHE A 194 2.24 -17.01 -2.63
CA PHE A 194 1.48 -18.27 -2.85
C PHE A 194 1.22 -18.59 -4.34
N ASN A 195 1.40 -17.62 -5.22
CA ASN A 195 1.26 -17.82 -6.67
C ASN A 195 2.61 -17.95 -7.39
N ASP A 196 3.72 -17.98 -6.65
CA ASP A 196 5.07 -18.14 -7.19
C ASP A 196 5.33 -19.60 -7.58
N HIS A 197 4.54 -20.07 -8.53
CA HIS A 197 4.62 -21.40 -9.13
C HIS A 197 4.11 -21.34 -10.57
N LYS A 198 4.47 -22.33 -11.39
CA LYS A 198 4.17 -22.36 -12.83
C LYS A 198 2.74 -21.93 -13.18
N THR A 199 1.74 -22.50 -12.52
CA THR A 199 0.33 -22.21 -12.83
C THR A 199 -0.05 -20.78 -12.44
N GLY A 200 0.38 -20.31 -11.28
CA GLY A 200 0.12 -18.93 -10.81
C GLY A 200 0.75 -17.91 -11.72
N MET A 201 2.03 -18.07 -12.06
CA MET A 201 2.75 -17.19 -12.98
C MET A 201 2.13 -17.18 -14.38
N THR A 202 1.77 -18.37 -14.92
CA THR A 202 1.13 -18.45 -16.23
C THR A 202 -0.23 -17.72 -16.24
N LYS A 203 -1.05 -17.90 -15.20
CA LYS A 203 -2.36 -17.22 -15.10
C LYS A 203 -2.20 -15.70 -15.02
N GLN A 204 -1.26 -15.22 -14.23
CA GLN A 204 -1.00 -13.79 -14.08
C GLN A 204 -0.54 -13.19 -15.42
N LEU A 205 0.46 -13.79 -16.09
CA LEU A 205 0.96 -13.33 -17.39
C LEU A 205 -0.11 -13.37 -18.48
N THR A 206 -0.95 -14.40 -18.47
CA THR A 206 -2.08 -14.48 -19.43
C THR A 206 -3.09 -13.37 -19.18
N SER A 207 -3.44 -13.10 -17.94
CA SER A 207 -4.35 -12.00 -17.59
C SER A 207 -3.77 -10.66 -18.00
N LEU A 208 -2.50 -10.41 -17.71
CA LEU A 208 -1.80 -9.19 -18.09
C LEU A 208 -1.75 -9.03 -19.61
N ALA A 209 -1.43 -10.08 -20.36
CA ALA A 209 -1.38 -10.04 -21.83
C ALA A 209 -2.74 -9.75 -22.47
N ASN A 210 -3.83 -10.22 -21.84
CA ASN A 210 -5.20 -10.00 -22.33
C ASN A 210 -5.72 -8.59 -22.05
N LEU A 211 -5.28 -7.96 -20.96
CA LEU A 211 -5.88 -6.73 -20.42
C LEU A 211 -4.90 -5.53 -20.43
N GLY A 212 -3.64 -5.75 -20.75
CA GLY A 212 -2.61 -4.73 -20.68
C GLY A 212 -1.52 -4.90 -21.74
N CYS A 213 -0.42 -4.17 -21.56
CA CYS A 213 0.73 -4.18 -22.46
C CYS A 213 1.86 -5.03 -21.86
N LEU A 214 1.94 -6.30 -22.24
CA LEU A 214 2.93 -7.24 -21.71
C LEU A 214 4.38 -6.78 -21.97
N SER A 215 4.64 -6.07 -23.06
CA SER A 215 5.99 -5.57 -23.37
C SER A 215 6.50 -4.52 -22.39
N ASN A 216 5.62 -3.91 -21.62
CA ASN A 216 5.98 -2.92 -20.59
C ASN A 216 5.98 -3.50 -19.17
N PHE A 217 5.79 -4.81 -19.05
CA PHE A 217 5.78 -5.48 -17.77
C PHE A 217 7.15 -5.44 -17.09
N VAL A 218 7.19 -5.06 -15.82
CA VAL A 218 8.45 -4.96 -15.05
C VAL A 218 9.17 -6.29 -14.85
N GLY A 219 8.49 -7.40 -15.09
CA GLY A 219 9.04 -8.74 -14.90
C GLY A 219 8.78 -9.31 -13.51
N MET A 220 9.35 -10.47 -13.26
CA MET A 220 9.28 -11.15 -11.98
C MET A 220 10.19 -10.47 -10.98
N LEU A 221 9.63 -10.05 -9.84
CA LEU A 221 10.39 -9.64 -8.68
C LEU A 221 10.76 -10.88 -7.85
N THR A 222 11.95 -10.86 -7.28
CA THR A 222 12.49 -12.02 -6.54
C THR A 222 12.06 -12.03 -5.06
N ASP A 223 10.91 -11.49 -4.72
CA ASP A 223 10.34 -11.52 -3.36
C ASP A 223 9.64 -12.88 -3.10
N SER A 224 10.32 -13.96 -3.46
CA SER A 224 9.85 -15.31 -3.23
C SER A 224 10.20 -15.77 -1.82
N ARG A 225 9.23 -16.41 -1.16
CA ARG A 225 9.42 -17.08 0.14
C ARG A 225 9.46 -18.61 0.04
N SER A 226 9.45 -19.13 -1.17
CA SER A 226 9.52 -20.59 -1.45
C SER A 226 10.97 -21.05 -1.65
#